data_5ad0f03604d07e4c6f93a143b52eaf1d
#
_entry.id   5ad0f03604d07e4c6f93a143b52eaf1d
#
_cell.length_a   1.000
_cell.length_b   1.000
_cell.length_c   1.000
_cell.angle_alpha   90.00
_cell.angle_beta   90.00
_cell.angle_gamma   90.00
#
_symmetry.space_group_name_H-M   'P 1'
#
loop_
_entity.id
_entity.type
_entity.pdbx_description
1 polymer ?
#
loop_
_entity_poly.entity_id
_entity_poly.type
_entity_poly.pdbx_seq_one_letter_code
_entity_poly.pdbx_strand_id
1 'polypeptide(L)'
;MTTTIIYTGQLRCSATHNQSGTVIETDAPTDNRGKGERFSPTDLLCVSLGTCIITTMGIRAIDMGINLDGTTLQVQKHMLGDPRRVGGIDITLGFPASLQLEEKDRLILQRIGDNCPVQKSIHPDIKTNIVYNWGAVTA
;
A
#
# COMPACT_ATOMS: atom_id res chain seq x y z
N MET A 1 21.47 4.60 7.87
CA MET A 1 21.12 3.36 7.14
C MET A 1 19.71 2.94 7.52
N THR A 2 18.80 2.85 6.55
CA THR A 2 17.40 2.51 6.80
C THR A 2 17.23 1.03 7.15
N THR A 3 17.82 0.14 6.35
CA THR A 3 17.62 -1.28 6.51
C THR A 3 18.88 -2.06 6.15
N THR A 4 18.99 -3.26 6.71
CA THR A 4 20.01 -4.24 6.35
C THR A 4 19.29 -5.48 5.82
N ILE A 5 19.69 -5.95 4.65
CA ILE A 5 19.07 -7.09 3.99
C ILE A 5 20.08 -8.23 3.90
N ILE A 6 19.64 -9.42 4.24
CA ILE A 6 20.40 -10.65 4.09
C ILE A 6 19.64 -11.58 3.15
N TYR A 7 20.31 -12.03 2.10
CA TYR A 7 19.77 -13.11 1.27
C TYR A 7 20.04 -14.44 2.01
N THR A 8 18.97 -15.06 2.50
CA THR A 8 19.07 -16.28 3.31
C THR A 8 19.15 -17.55 2.48
N GLY A 9 19.04 -17.43 1.16
CA GLY A 9 19.01 -18.57 0.24
C GLY A 9 17.59 -19.00 -0.08
N GLN A 10 17.46 -19.87 -1.07
CA GLN A 10 16.17 -20.38 -1.54
C GLN A 10 15.20 -19.27 -1.95
N LEU A 11 15.75 -18.19 -2.53
CA LEU A 11 14.98 -17.04 -3.05
C LEU A 11 14.22 -16.29 -1.95
N ARG A 12 14.77 -16.29 -0.73
CA ARG A 12 14.25 -15.59 0.45
C ARG A 12 15.24 -14.57 0.94
N CYS A 13 14.72 -13.41 1.33
CA CYS A 13 15.49 -12.37 2.00
C CYS A 13 14.89 -12.07 3.37
N SER A 14 15.76 -11.60 4.28
CA SER A 14 15.37 -11.05 5.58
C SER A 14 15.81 -9.60 5.62
N ALA A 15 14.91 -8.68 5.91
CA ALA A 15 15.21 -7.25 5.96
C ALA A 15 14.91 -6.72 7.37
N THR A 16 15.90 -6.11 7.98
CA THR A 16 15.79 -5.54 9.32
C THR A 16 15.74 -4.02 9.23
N HIS A 17 14.72 -3.42 9.82
CA HIS A 17 14.65 -1.97 9.99
C HIS A 17 15.61 -1.58 11.10
N ASN A 18 16.71 -0.90 10.73
CA ASN A 18 17.82 -0.70 11.66
C ASN A 18 17.44 0.13 12.89
N GLN A 19 16.53 1.08 12.74
CA GLN A 19 16.11 1.93 13.85
C GLN A 19 15.28 1.18 14.91
N SER A 20 14.35 0.33 14.47
CA SER A 20 13.39 -0.33 15.37
C SER A 20 13.70 -1.80 15.64
N GLY A 21 14.53 -2.43 14.80
CA GLY A 21 14.77 -3.87 14.87
C GLY A 21 13.67 -4.73 14.26
N THR A 22 12.61 -4.13 13.71
CA THR A 22 11.54 -4.87 13.04
C THR A 22 12.09 -5.61 11.83
N VAL A 23 11.67 -6.87 11.66
CA VAL A 23 12.14 -7.72 10.57
C VAL A 23 10.97 -8.10 9.68
N ILE A 24 11.18 -8.02 8.37
CA ILE A 24 10.26 -8.57 7.37
C ILE A 24 11.04 -9.55 6.50
N GLU A 25 10.32 -10.54 5.97
CA GLU A 25 10.90 -11.49 5.03
C GLU A 25 10.20 -11.39 3.69
N THR A 26 10.94 -11.67 2.61
CA THR A 26 10.38 -11.75 1.26
C THR A 26 10.68 -13.11 0.64
N ASP A 27 9.81 -13.55 -0.25
CA ASP A 27 10.01 -14.74 -1.08
C ASP A 27 9.81 -14.38 -2.56
N ALA A 28 10.52 -15.07 -3.45
CA ALA A 28 10.10 -15.06 -4.82
C ALA A 28 8.71 -15.71 -4.91
N PRO A 29 7.83 -15.21 -5.80
CA PRO A 29 6.50 -15.76 -5.94
C PRO A 29 6.53 -17.16 -6.59
N THR A 30 5.44 -17.91 -6.42
CA THR A 30 5.34 -19.27 -6.95
C THR A 30 5.44 -19.35 -8.48
N ASP A 31 4.98 -18.31 -9.16
CA ASP A 31 5.09 -18.23 -10.62
C ASP A 31 6.49 -17.81 -11.09
N ASN A 32 7.43 -17.60 -10.17
CA ASN A 32 8.81 -17.27 -10.45
C ASN A 32 9.77 -18.05 -9.56
N ARG A 33 9.56 -19.37 -9.46
CA ARG A 33 10.39 -20.36 -8.76
C ARG A 33 10.43 -20.24 -7.24
N GLY A 34 9.68 -19.35 -6.65
CA GLY A 34 9.71 -19.11 -5.22
C GLY A 34 8.73 -19.95 -4.44
N LYS A 35 8.88 -19.93 -3.12
CA LYS A 35 7.98 -20.63 -2.20
C LYS A 35 6.65 -19.89 -2.03
N GLY A 36 6.63 -18.57 -2.22
CA GLY A 36 5.43 -17.75 -2.11
C GLY A 36 4.81 -17.74 -0.73
N GLU A 37 5.61 -18.01 0.30
CA GLU A 37 5.13 -18.03 1.69
C GLU A 37 5.21 -16.67 2.37
N ARG A 38 5.85 -15.72 1.72
CA ARG A 38 6.00 -14.34 2.18
C ARG A 38 5.64 -13.42 1.02
N PHE A 39 5.50 -12.13 1.32
CA PHE A 39 5.34 -11.14 0.26
C PHE A 39 6.52 -11.20 -0.70
N SER A 40 6.24 -11.14 -2.00
CA SER A 40 7.32 -10.91 -2.96
C SER A 40 7.78 -9.44 -2.91
N PRO A 41 8.95 -9.11 -3.43
CA PRO A 41 9.37 -7.70 -3.52
C PRO A 41 8.37 -6.83 -4.27
N THR A 42 7.77 -7.32 -5.35
CA THR A 42 6.75 -6.56 -6.09
C THR A 42 5.43 -6.47 -5.31
N ASP A 43 5.08 -7.47 -4.50
CA ASP A 43 3.96 -7.35 -3.56
C ASP A 43 4.20 -6.18 -2.60
N LEU A 44 5.42 -6.06 -2.06
CA LEU A 44 5.76 -5.00 -1.13
C LEU A 44 5.71 -3.61 -1.78
N LEU A 45 6.04 -3.51 -3.06
CA LEU A 45 5.87 -2.26 -3.79
C LEU A 45 4.40 -1.83 -3.77
N CYS A 46 3.49 -2.77 -4.00
CA CYS A 46 2.05 -2.48 -4.00
C CYS A 46 1.53 -2.20 -2.58
N VAL A 47 2.00 -2.96 -1.59
CA VAL A 47 1.68 -2.72 -0.19
C VAL A 47 2.16 -1.36 0.27
N SER A 48 3.36 -0.94 -0.17
CA SER A 48 3.89 0.37 0.18
C SER A 48 2.99 1.50 -0.32
N LEU A 49 2.42 1.37 -1.49
CA LEU A 49 1.47 2.35 -2.01
C LEU A 49 0.21 2.41 -1.13
N GLY A 50 -0.40 1.26 -0.83
CA GLY A 50 -1.60 1.22 -0.01
C GLY A 50 -1.38 1.79 1.39
N THR A 51 -0.31 1.38 2.06
CA THR A 51 0.01 1.89 3.40
C THR A 51 0.33 3.38 3.37
N CYS A 52 1.00 3.85 2.33
CA CYS A 52 1.31 5.27 2.18
C CYS A 52 0.05 6.12 1.99
N ILE A 53 -0.89 5.65 1.18
CA ILE A 53 -2.16 6.34 0.96
C ILE A 53 -2.87 6.59 2.29
N ILE A 54 -3.12 5.53 3.05
CA ILE A 54 -3.91 5.67 4.28
C ILE A 54 -3.14 6.39 5.38
N THR A 55 -1.82 6.19 5.46
CA THR A 55 -1.01 6.90 6.46
C THR A 55 -0.98 8.40 6.18
N THR A 56 -0.81 8.79 4.93
CA THR A 56 -0.79 10.19 4.53
C THR A 56 -2.16 10.85 4.76
N MET A 57 -3.24 10.14 4.44
CA MET A 57 -4.59 10.58 4.76
C MET A 57 -4.77 10.72 6.28
N GLY A 58 -4.25 9.76 7.05
CA GLY A 58 -4.34 9.76 8.51
C GLY A 58 -3.68 10.96 9.15
N ILE A 59 -2.52 11.37 8.63
CA ILE A 59 -1.84 12.58 9.12
C ILE A 59 -2.75 13.80 8.98
N ARG A 60 -3.37 13.95 7.82
CA ARG A 60 -4.27 15.08 7.59
C ARG A 60 -5.56 14.96 8.40
N ALA A 61 -6.09 13.75 8.51
CA ALA A 61 -7.32 13.50 9.27
C ALA A 61 -7.16 13.90 10.75
N ILE A 62 -5.99 13.64 11.34
CA ILE A 62 -5.69 14.07 12.70
C ILE A 62 -5.86 15.59 12.84
N ASP A 63 -5.31 16.34 11.91
CA ASP A 63 -5.42 17.81 11.91
C ASP A 63 -6.87 18.28 11.74
N MET A 64 -7.70 17.48 11.08
CA MET A 64 -9.11 17.78 10.84
C MET A 64 -10.03 17.27 11.96
N GLY A 65 -9.48 16.61 12.98
CA GLY A 65 -10.27 16.01 14.06
C GLY A 65 -11.05 14.76 13.59
N ILE A 66 -10.57 14.08 12.55
CA ILE A 66 -11.24 12.92 11.96
C ILE A 66 -10.45 11.67 12.34
N ASN A 67 -11.16 10.61 12.75
CA ASN A 67 -10.56 9.33 13.09
C ASN A 67 -10.82 8.31 11.98
N LEU A 68 -9.75 7.86 11.32
CA LEU A 68 -9.81 6.87 10.26
C LEU A 68 -9.50 5.45 10.75
N ASP A 69 -9.37 5.24 12.05
CA ASP A 69 -9.02 3.92 12.60
C ASP A 69 -10.01 2.86 12.12
N GLY A 70 -9.48 1.70 11.76
CA GLY A 70 -10.29 0.59 11.26
C GLY A 70 -10.52 0.60 9.75
N THR A 71 -10.02 1.59 9.03
CA THR A 71 -10.08 1.57 7.56
C THR A 71 -9.34 0.36 7.04
N THR A 72 -9.96 -0.37 6.11
CA THR A 72 -9.35 -1.53 5.46
C THR A 72 -8.99 -1.18 4.03
N LEU A 73 -7.88 -1.77 3.56
CA LEU A 73 -7.45 -1.61 2.18
C LEU A 73 -7.27 -2.99 1.55
N GLN A 74 -7.75 -3.14 0.33
CA GLN A 74 -7.47 -4.31 -0.48
C GLN A 74 -6.63 -3.86 -1.66
N VAL A 75 -5.57 -4.61 -1.94
CA VAL A 75 -4.57 -4.26 -2.95
C VAL A 75 -4.46 -5.41 -3.93
N GLN A 76 -4.61 -5.10 -5.22
CA GLN A 76 -4.41 -6.07 -6.30
C GLN A 76 -3.26 -5.63 -7.18
N LYS A 77 -2.26 -6.49 -7.27
CA LYS A 77 -1.09 -6.28 -8.14
C LYS A 77 -1.39 -6.84 -9.52
N HIS A 78 -1.02 -6.08 -10.56
CA HIS A 78 -1.07 -6.53 -11.94
C HIS A 78 0.33 -6.47 -12.53
N MET A 79 0.84 -7.62 -12.98
CA MET A 79 2.16 -7.73 -13.59
C MET A 79 2.09 -7.63 -15.11
N LEU A 80 3.15 -7.15 -15.71
CA LEU A 80 3.38 -7.17 -17.16
C LEU A 80 4.68 -7.91 -17.47
N GLY A 81 4.75 -8.50 -18.66
CA GLY A 81 5.96 -9.14 -19.16
C GLY A 81 6.78 -8.24 -20.08
N ASP A 82 7.95 -8.69 -20.45
CA ASP A 82 8.85 -8.12 -21.46
C ASP A 82 9.13 -6.61 -21.33
N PRO A 83 9.76 -6.13 -20.26
CA PRO A 83 10.30 -6.91 -19.12
C PRO A 83 9.25 -7.14 -18.04
N ARG A 84 9.50 -8.14 -17.21
CA ARG A 84 8.64 -8.42 -16.04
C ARG A 84 8.65 -7.23 -15.09
N ARG A 85 7.47 -6.70 -14.81
CA ARG A 85 7.32 -5.50 -13.97
C ARG A 85 5.90 -5.34 -13.49
N VAL A 86 5.72 -4.52 -12.46
CA VAL A 86 4.37 -4.10 -12.05
C VAL A 86 3.82 -3.13 -13.08
N GLY A 87 2.67 -3.44 -13.65
CA GLY A 87 2.01 -2.57 -14.64
C GLY A 87 0.78 -1.87 -14.12
N GLY A 88 0.20 -2.39 -13.03
CA GLY A 88 -0.99 -1.79 -12.44
C GLY A 88 -1.14 -2.14 -10.98
N ILE A 89 -1.79 -1.27 -10.22
CA ILE A 89 -2.11 -1.48 -8.81
C ILE A 89 -3.52 -0.97 -8.57
N ASP A 90 -4.41 -1.87 -8.18
CA ASP A 90 -5.76 -1.50 -7.77
C ASP A 90 -5.83 -1.47 -6.25
N ILE A 91 -6.34 -0.39 -5.68
CA ILE A 91 -6.48 -0.25 -4.24
C ILE A 91 -7.91 0.20 -3.93
N THR A 92 -8.58 -0.55 -3.06
CA THR A 92 -9.90 -0.22 -2.58
C THR A 92 -9.83 0.04 -1.08
N LEU A 93 -10.22 1.25 -0.66
CA LEU A 93 -10.30 1.60 0.75
C LEU A 93 -11.75 1.47 1.20
N GLY A 94 -11.94 0.74 2.31
CA GLY A 94 -13.24 0.63 2.98
C GLY A 94 -13.15 1.34 4.32
N PHE A 95 -13.86 2.46 4.45
CA PHE A 95 -13.88 3.23 5.69
C PHE A 95 -14.96 2.70 6.62
N PRO A 96 -14.79 2.83 7.96
CA PRO A 96 -15.79 2.34 8.89
C PRO A 96 -17.17 2.96 8.64
N ALA A 97 -18.21 2.12 8.78
CA ALA A 97 -19.59 2.57 8.57
C ALA A 97 -19.99 3.67 9.56
N SER A 98 -19.36 3.72 10.72
CA SER A 98 -19.59 4.75 11.73
C SER A 98 -19.03 6.12 11.35
N LEU A 99 -18.16 6.18 10.34
CA LEU A 99 -17.50 7.42 9.95
C LEU A 99 -18.48 8.28 9.14
N GLN A 100 -18.79 9.46 9.68
CA GLN A 100 -19.71 10.42 9.05
C GLN A 100 -18.91 11.65 8.66
N LEU A 101 -18.71 11.86 7.35
CA LEU A 101 -17.97 13.01 6.84
C LEU A 101 -18.77 13.75 5.79
N GLU A 102 -18.62 15.06 5.78
CA GLU A 102 -19.13 15.89 4.70
C GLU A 102 -18.34 15.61 3.42
N GLU A 103 -18.98 15.79 2.28
CA GLU A 103 -18.34 15.59 0.99
C GLU A 103 -17.05 16.41 0.84
N LYS A 104 -17.05 17.63 1.33
CA LYS A 104 -15.87 18.51 1.32
C LYS A 104 -14.67 17.84 1.97
N ASP A 105 -14.86 17.23 3.14
CA ASP A 105 -13.78 16.57 3.89
C ASP A 105 -13.32 15.29 3.19
N ARG A 106 -14.26 14.54 2.63
CA ARG A 106 -13.94 13.34 1.82
C ARG A 106 -13.02 13.72 0.66
N LEU A 107 -13.37 14.77 -0.08
CA LEU A 107 -12.60 15.21 -1.25
C LEU A 107 -11.20 15.68 -0.86
N ILE A 108 -11.07 16.37 0.26
CA ILE A 108 -9.74 16.78 0.78
C ILE A 108 -8.89 15.54 1.05
N LEU A 109 -9.42 14.57 1.76
CA LEU A 109 -8.68 13.36 2.12
C LEU A 109 -8.34 12.52 0.89
N GLN A 110 -9.28 12.37 -0.07
CA GLN A 110 -9.01 11.65 -1.30
C GLN A 110 -7.89 12.29 -2.12
N ARG A 111 -7.87 13.61 -2.22
CA ARG A 111 -6.81 14.32 -2.93
C ARG A 111 -5.45 14.08 -2.27
N ILE A 112 -5.40 14.04 -0.95
CA ILE A 112 -4.18 13.74 -0.20
C ILE A 112 -3.73 12.31 -0.47
N GLY A 113 -4.64 11.35 -0.43
CA GLY A 113 -4.32 9.96 -0.73
C GLY A 113 -3.79 9.76 -2.14
N ASP A 114 -4.43 10.41 -3.11
CA ASP A 114 -4.03 10.31 -4.53
C ASP A 114 -2.62 10.86 -4.81
N ASN A 115 -2.09 11.67 -3.91
CA ASN A 115 -0.81 12.35 -4.10
C ASN A 115 0.22 11.98 -3.02
N CYS A 116 0.13 10.80 -2.45
CA CYS A 116 1.05 10.35 -1.40
C CYS A 116 2.48 10.20 -1.93
N PRO A 117 3.49 10.21 -1.04
CA PRO A 117 4.89 10.12 -1.47
C PRO A 117 5.22 8.90 -2.33
N VAL A 118 4.68 7.72 -2.01
CA VAL A 118 4.95 6.52 -2.82
C VAL A 118 4.35 6.66 -4.21
N GLN A 119 3.14 7.23 -4.33
CA GLN A 119 2.53 7.52 -5.63
C GLN A 119 3.44 8.39 -6.49
N LYS A 120 4.12 9.34 -5.89
CA LYS A 120 5.06 10.23 -6.59
C LYS A 120 6.40 9.57 -6.90
N SER A 121 6.67 8.39 -6.34
CA SER A 121 7.96 7.71 -6.44
C SER A 121 7.95 6.50 -7.36
N ILE A 122 6.79 5.94 -7.65
CA ILE A 122 6.68 4.77 -8.54
C ILE A 122 6.74 5.20 -10.01
N HIS A 123 7.04 4.24 -10.88
CA HIS A 123 7.15 4.51 -12.31
C HIS A 123 5.83 5.10 -12.85
N PRO A 124 5.88 6.16 -13.65
CA PRO A 124 4.66 6.82 -14.15
C PRO A 124 3.80 5.94 -15.06
N ASP A 125 4.37 4.89 -15.65
CA ASP A 125 3.62 3.95 -16.48
C ASP A 125 2.79 2.95 -15.67
N ILE A 126 2.99 2.87 -14.36
CA ILE A 126 2.15 2.04 -13.51
C ILE A 126 0.78 2.69 -13.39
N LYS A 127 -0.24 1.96 -13.83
CA LYS A 127 -1.63 2.44 -13.74
C LYS A 127 -2.14 2.17 -12.33
N THR A 128 -2.47 3.23 -11.59
CA THR A 128 -3.05 3.11 -10.26
C THR A 128 -4.54 3.40 -10.33
N ASN A 129 -5.33 2.53 -9.74
CA ASN A 129 -6.78 2.69 -9.64
C ASN A 129 -7.15 2.65 -8.15
N ILE A 130 -7.53 3.80 -7.61
CA ILE A 130 -7.81 3.95 -6.18
C ILE A 130 -9.29 4.25 -6.01
N VAL A 131 -9.97 3.39 -5.25
CA VAL A 131 -11.41 3.52 -4.97
C VAL A 131 -11.59 3.77 -3.47
N TYR A 132 -12.33 4.83 -3.15
CA TYR A 132 -12.62 5.22 -1.77
C TYR A 132 -14.08 4.91 -1.46
N ASN A 133 -14.31 3.87 -0.65
CA ASN A 133 -15.65 3.51 -0.20
C ASN A 133 -15.86 4.06 1.21
N TRP A 134 -16.51 5.20 1.30
CA TRP A 134 -16.86 5.81 2.58
C TRP A 134 -18.02 5.07 3.23
N GLY A 135 -17.94 4.85 4.54
CA GLY A 135 -18.80 3.95 5.28
C GLY A 135 -20.30 4.03 4.98
N ALA A 136 -20.80 5.20 4.67
CA ALA A 136 -22.19 5.40 4.35
C ALA A 136 -22.64 4.68 3.07
N VAL A 137 -21.72 4.21 2.28
CA VAL A 137 -22.01 3.50 1.03
C VAL A 137 -22.72 2.18 1.28
N THR A 138 -22.64 1.68 2.49
CA THR A 138 -23.30 0.45 2.87
C THR A 138 -24.82 0.54 2.83
N ALA A 139 -25.31 1.71 2.67
CA ALA A 139 -26.74 1.88 2.52
C ALA A 139 -27.26 1.14 1.30
#